data_a4891e029e6122c0208c791531bc2ee6
#
_entry.id   a4891e029e6122c0208c791531bc2ee6
#
_cell.length_a   1.000
_cell.length_b   1.000
_cell.length_c   1.000
_cell.angle_alpha   90.00
_cell.angle_beta   90.00
_cell.angle_gamma   90.00
#
_symmetry.space_group_name_H-M   'P 1'
#
loop_
_entity.id
_entity.type
_entity.pdbx_description
1 polymer ?
#
loop_
_entity_poly.entity_id
_entity_poly.type
_entity_poly.pdbx_seq_one_letter_code
_entity_poly.pdbx_strand_id
1 'polypeptide(L)'
;MVDGFGHMRQGMSALLTLGMLIGSLLGCGYTLVSAPSDTPGKRLPLNILPFTNQTREPDLERLTTAALRHAIVQSQMFVFTADEASVTRLQGAIRRFSSYPLALDAQDNVVQYRIDTAIYIRLIEASTQRPLLEQEIASSAVYLVSRSTTDKVREDVAAREAALARLAQQFADKCLALLAITLL
;
A
#
# COMPACT_ATOMS: atom_id res chain seq x y z
N MET A 1 -55.55 29.36 36.97
CA MET A 1 -54.64 30.25 36.27
C MET A 1 -53.16 29.86 36.61
N VAL A 2 -52.78 28.62 36.35
CA VAL A 2 -51.38 28.14 36.53
C VAL A 2 -51.20 26.89 35.67
N ASP A 3 -50.99 26.98 34.37
CA ASP A 3 -50.61 25.81 33.52
C ASP A 3 -49.75 26.19 32.31
N GLY A 4 -48.91 27.23 32.43
CA GLY A 4 -48.10 27.68 31.29
C GLY A 4 -46.60 27.38 31.33
N PHE A 5 -46.06 26.81 32.44
CA PHE A 5 -44.59 26.70 32.62
C PHE A 5 -43.99 25.32 32.31
N GLY A 6 -44.83 24.28 32.11
CA GLY A 6 -44.34 22.91 31.87
C GLY A 6 -43.79 22.64 30.49
N HIS A 7 -44.37 23.21 29.44
CA HIS A 7 -44.04 22.92 28.06
C HIS A 7 -42.75 23.59 27.54
N MET A 8 -42.36 24.71 28.14
CA MET A 8 -41.15 25.45 27.71
C MET A 8 -39.85 24.79 28.16
N ARG A 9 -39.87 24.05 29.29
CA ARG A 9 -38.71 23.31 29.79
C ARG A 9 -38.45 21.99 29.02
N GLN A 10 -39.50 21.33 28.52
CA GLN A 10 -39.36 20.10 27.74
C GLN A 10 -38.81 20.37 26.31
N GLY A 11 -39.18 21.49 25.70
CA GLY A 11 -38.64 21.88 24.38
C GLY A 11 -37.17 22.23 24.42
N MET A 12 -36.70 22.85 25.49
CA MET A 12 -35.31 23.29 25.63
C MET A 12 -34.34 22.13 25.90
N SER A 13 -34.78 21.09 26.61
CA SER A 13 -33.97 19.89 26.80
C SER A 13 -33.87 19.02 25.55
N ALA A 14 -34.92 18.93 24.73
CA ALA A 14 -34.93 18.22 23.47
C ALA A 14 -34.02 18.88 22.41
N LEU A 15 -33.97 20.21 22.39
CA LEU A 15 -33.06 20.98 21.50
C LEU A 15 -31.60 20.82 21.92
N LEU A 16 -31.28 20.75 23.20
CA LEU A 16 -29.93 20.54 23.71
C LEU A 16 -29.40 19.12 23.41
N THR A 17 -30.26 18.10 23.55
CA THR A 17 -29.88 16.71 23.24
C THR A 17 -29.73 16.48 21.74
N LEU A 18 -30.56 17.11 20.91
CA LEU A 18 -30.41 17.06 19.44
C LEU A 18 -29.14 17.77 18.93
N GLY A 19 -28.77 18.90 19.56
CA GLY A 19 -27.51 19.61 19.21
C GLY A 19 -26.28 18.81 19.58
N MET A 20 -26.31 18.05 20.71
CA MET A 20 -25.18 17.22 21.12
C MET A 20 -25.02 15.96 20.24
N LEU A 21 -26.12 15.45 19.68
CA LEU A 21 -26.08 14.28 18.77
C LEU A 21 -25.54 14.64 17.38
N ILE A 22 -25.78 15.87 16.90
CA ILE A 22 -25.27 16.35 15.62
C ILE A 22 -23.79 16.70 15.69
N GLY A 23 -23.29 17.15 16.84
CA GLY A 23 -21.88 17.47 17.06
C GLY A 23 -20.92 16.26 17.00
N SER A 24 -21.42 15.04 17.27
CA SER A 24 -20.62 13.81 17.25
C SER A 24 -20.40 13.21 15.84
N LEU A 25 -21.10 13.72 14.81
CA LEU A 25 -20.96 13.24 13.42
C LEU A 25 -19.88 13.97 12.60
N LEU A 26 -19.30 15.04 13.14
CA LEU A 26 -18.27 15.83 12.47
C LEU A 26 -16.82 15.38 12.77
N GLY A 27 -16.65 14.28 13.50
CA GLY A 27 -15.34 13.83 14.00
C GLY A 27 -14.59 12.81 13.14
N CYS A 28 -15.07 12.46 11.93
CA CYS A 28 -14.27 11.64 11.01
C CYS A 28 -13.28 12.51 10.25
N GLY A 29 -12.09 12.67 10.84
CA GLY A 29 -10.95 13.34 10.23
C GLY A 29 -10.36 12.56 9.05
N TYR A 30 -11.17 12.23 8.04
CA TYR A 30 -10.65 11.84 6.74
C TYR A 30 -10.24 13.12 6.02
N THR A 31 -8.95 13.43 6.01
CA THR A 31 -8.40 14.32 5.02
C THR A 31 -8.56 13.64 3.67
N LEU A 32 -9.54 14.08 2.90
CA LEU A 32 -9.55 13.82 1.47
C LEU A 32 -8.25 14.44 0.94
N VAL A 33 -7.27 13.60 0.63
CA VAL A 33 -6.18 14.01 -0.25
C VAL A 33 -6.88 14.34 -1.56
N SER A 34 -7.20 15.61 -1.75
CA SER A 34 -7.71 16.12 -3.02
C SER A 34 -6.72 15.69 -4.08
N ALA A 35 -7.16 14.90 -5.04
CA ALA A 35 -6.40 14.72 -6.27
C ALA A 35 -6.01 16.12 -6.75
N PRO A 36 -4.75 16.34 -7.16
CA PRO A 36 -4.32 17.65 -7.63
C PRO A 36 -5.33 18.14 -8.67
N SER A 37 -5.88 19.33 -8.39
CA SER A 37 -6.85 20.03 -9.24
C SER A 37 -6.45 19.96 -10.70
N ASP A 38 -7.47 19.82 -11.58
CA ASP A 38 -7.46 19.76 -13.05
C ASP A 38 -6.72 20.90 -13.78
N THR A 39 -5.53 21.19 -13.40
CA THR A 39 -4.55 21.65 -14.37
C THR A 39 -4.14 20.39 -15.12
N PRO A 40 -4.16 20.30 -16.47
CA PRO A 40 -3.60 19.16 -17.18
C PRO A 40 -2.14 19.04 -16.75
N GLY A 41 -1.96 18.32 -15.64
CA GLY A 41 -0.78 18.38 -14.81
C GLY A 41 0.36 17.79 -15.60
N LYS A 42 1.41 18.53 -15.68
CA LYS A 42 2.72 18.09 -16.15
C LYS A 42 3.10 16.84 -15.35
N ARG A 43 2.70 15.66 -15.91
CA ARG A 43 3.09 14.37 -15.32
C ARG A 43 4.60 14.33 -15.21
N LEU A 44 5.10 13.96 -14.06
CA LEU A 44 6.54 13.94 -13.83
C LEU A 44 7.16 12.74 -14.56
N PRO A 45 8.19 12.96 -15.37
CA PRO A 45 8.89 11.86 -16.04
C PRO A 45 9.66 11.04 -15.00
N LEU A 46 9.45 9.71 -15.01
CA LEU A 46 10.07 8.76 -14.11
C LEU A 46 10.61 7.57 -14.90
N ASN A 47 11.89 7.28 -14.77
CA ASN A 47 12.51 6.08 -15.30
C ASN A 47 12.61 5.04 -14.17
N ILE A 48 12.01 3.86 -14.37
CA ILE A 48 12.08 2.75 -13.42
C ILE A 48 12.96 1.67 -14.00
N LEU A 49 14.10 1.49 -13.39
CA LEU A 49 14.99 0.38 -13.73
C LEU A 49 14.42 -0.93 -13.17
N PRO A 50 14.68 -2.07 -13.84
CA PRO A 50 14.36 -3.38 -13.28
C PRO A 50 15.00 -3.52 -11.89
N PHE A 51 14.25 -4.04 -10.93
CA PHE A 51 14.76 -4.26 -9.58
C PHE A 51 15.73 -5.44 -9.58
N THR A 52 16.74 -5.36 -8.73
CA THR A 52 17.66 -6.47 -8.50
C THR A 52 17.15 -7.37 -7.38
N ASN A 53 17.32 -8.67 -7.53
CA ASN A 53 16.95 -9.65 -6.52
C ASN A 53 18.21 -10.21 -5.85
N GLN A 54 18.40 -9.91 -4.57
CA GLN A 54 19.52 -10.38 -3.75
C GLN A 54 19.10 -11.58 -2.88
N THR A 55 17.90 -12.13 -3.10
CA THR A 55 17.35 -13.25 -2.35
C THR A 55 17.37 -14.54 -3.17
N ARG A 56 16.99 -15.64 -2.55
CA ARG A 56 16.86 -16.95 -3.22
C ARG A 56 15.47 -17.20 -3.80
N GLU A 57 14.53 -16.28 -3.56
CA GLU A 57 13.17 -16.41 -4.10
C GLU A 57 13.15 -15.94 -5.55
N PRO A 58 12.80 -16.81 -6.51
CA PRO A 58 12.82 -16.44 -7.92
C PRO A 58 11.68 -15.48 -8.28
N ASP A 59 11.86 -14.75 -9.37
CA ASP A 59 10.86 -13.88 -10.01
C ASP A 59 10.33 -12.70 -9.15
N LEU A 60 10.82 -12.49 -7.93
CA LEU A 60 10.37 -11.38 -7.09
C LEU A 60 10.66 -10.01 -7.74
N GLU A 61 11.80 -9.87 -8.41
CA GLU A 61 12.18 -8.63 -9.12
C GLU A 61 11.20 -8.30 -10.24
N ARG A 62 10.77 -9.31 -11.00
CA ARG A 62 9.79 -9.16 -12.06
C ARG A 62 8.42 -8.79 -11.49
N LEU A 63 7.99 -9.49 -10.45
CA LEU A 63 6.69 -9.29 -9.80
C LEU A 63 6.59 -7.89 -9.17
N THR A 64 7.60 -7.47 -8.41
CA THR A 64 7.63 -6.16 -7.74
C THR A 64 7.76 -5.01 -8.73
N THR A 65 8.60 -5.15 -9.77
CA THR A 65 8.73 -4.14 -10.82
C THR A 65 7.42 -3.97 -11.60
N ALA A 66 6.74 -5.08 -11.94
CA ALA A 66 5.46 -5.05 -12.65
C ALA A 66 4.35 -4.41 -11.79
N ALA A 67 4.24 -4.77 -10.52
CA ALA A 67 3.26 -4.19 -9.60
C ALA A 67 3.47 -2.67 -9.45
N LEU A 68 4.72 -2.23 -9.30
CA LEU A 68 5.02 -0.81 -9.18
C LEU A 68 4.69 -0.04 -10.47
N ARG A 69 5.06 -0.57 -11.63
CA ARG A 69 4.71 0.04 -12.92
C ARG A 69 3.20 0.17 -13.08
N HIS A 70 2.46 -0.86 -12.72
CA HIS A 70 1.00 -0.85 -12.76
C HIS A 70 0.43 0.25 -11.84
N ALA A 71 0.88 0.33 -10.58
CA ALA A 71 0.43 1.34 -9.62
C ALA A 71 0.71 2.77 -10.11
N ILE A 72 1.89 3.00 -10.72
CA ILE A 72 2.28 4.30 -11.27
C ILE A 72 1.39 4.70 -12.45
N VAL A 73 1.10 3.76 -13.37
CA VAL A 73 0.18 4.02 -14.49
C VAL A 73 -1.21 4.39 -13.98
N GLN A 74 -1.73 3.66 -13.00
CA GLN A 74 -3.05 3.91 -12.41
C GLN A 74 -3.12 5.25 -11.67
N SER A 75 -2.03 5.70 -11.07
CA SER A 75 -1.99 6.97 -10.33
C SER A 75 -2.10 8.21 -11.21
N GLN A 76 -1.75 8.11 -12.50
CA GLN A 76 -1.67 9.20 -13.46
C GLN A 76 -0.76 10.39 -13.05
N MET A 77 -0.02 10.26 -11.95
CA MET A 77 0.90 11.30 -11.46
C MET A 77 2.22 11.35 -12.23
N PHE A 78 2.63 10.21 -12.77
CA PHE A 78 3.91 10.04 -13.43
C PHE A 78 3.72 9.56 -14.87
N VAL A 79 4.71 9.83 -15.71
CA VAL A 79 4.83 9.26 -17.05
C VAL A 79 6.13 8.46 -17.15
N PHE A 80 6.03 7.22 -17.65
CA PHE A 80 7.23 6.44 -17.90
C PHE A 80 8.01 7.03 -19.04
N THR A 81 9.31 7.09 -18.85
CA THR A 81 10.26 7.40 -19.91
C THR A 81 11.40 6.39 -19.86
N ALA A 82 11.82 5.92 -21.04
CA ALA A 82 13.01 5.12 -21.19
C ALA A 82 14.25 6.01 -21.43
N ASP A 83 14.03 7.33 -21.56
CA ASP A 83 15.10 8.27 -21.78
C ASP A 83 16.00 8.36 -20.56
N GLU A 84 17.30 8.14 -20.75
CA GLU A 84 18.31 8.29 -19.71
C GLU A 84 18.47 9.73 -19.22
N ALA A 85 18.06 10.70 -20.03
CA ALA A 85 17.98 12.10 -19.67
C ALA A 85 16.74 12.43 -18.82
N SER A 86 15.92 11.43 -18.44
CA SER A 86 14.78 11.67 -17.56
C SER A 86 15.24 12.31 -16.25
N VAL A 87 14.41 13.24 -15.75
CA VAL A 87 14.74 14.06 -14.57
C VAL A 87 14.95 13.19 -13.32
N THR A 88 14.25 12.06 -13.21
CA THR A 88 14.35 11.15 -12.05
C THR A 88 14.43 9.68 -12.46
N ARG A 89 15.26 8.92 -11.73
CA ARG A 89 15.47 7.48 -11.93
C ARG A 89 15.25 6.74 -10.63
N LEU A 90 14.36 5.74 -10.64
CA LEU A 90 14.11 4.86 -9.52
C LEU A 90 14.85 3.54 -9.71
N GLN A 91 15.62 3.17 -8.70
CA GLN A 91 16.31 1.88 -8.59
C GLN A 91 15.77 1.13 -7.38
N GLY A 92 15.77 -0.19 -7.42
CA GLY A 92 15.35 -1.03 -6.29
C GLY A 92 16.16 -2.30 -6.18
N ALA A 93 16.31 -2.77 -4.94
CA ALA A 93 16.96 -4.04 -4.60
C ALA A 93 16.15 -4.78 -3.54
N ILE A 94 15.75 -6.01 -3.84
CA ILE A 94 15.11 -6.90 -2.87
C ILE A 94 16.21 -7.51 -2.02
N ARG A 95 16.32 -7.05 -0.77
CA ARG A 95 17.42 -7.41 0.13
C ARG A 95 17.10 -8.60 1.03
N ARG A 96 15.83 -8.78 1.37
CA ARG A 96 15.38 -9.83 2.27
C ARG A 96 14.08 -10.44 1.80
N PHE A 97 14.03 -11.76 1.88
CA PHE A 97 12.83 -12.56 1.76
C PHE A 97 12.89 -13.65 2.81
N SER A 98 11.80 -13.85 3.54
CA SER A 98 11.65 -14.96 4.49
C SER A 98 10.24 -15.50 4.43
N SER A 99 10.12 -16.82 4.52
CA SER A 99 8.85 -17.53 4.64
C SER A 99 8.96 -18.50 5.81
N TYR A 100 8.00 -18.42 6.74
CA TYR A 100 8.01 -19.26 7.94
C TYR A 100 6.59 -19.62 8.38
N PRO A 101 6.43 -20.77 9.09
CA PRO A 101 5.17 -21.16 9.66
C PRO A 101 4.66 -20.10 10.65
N LEU A 102 3.37 -19.75 10.54
CA LEU A 102 2.70 -18.81 11.44
C LEU A 102 1.74 -19.51 12.40
N ALA A 103 1.07 -20.58 11.94
CA ALA A 103 0.14 -21.33 12.74
C ALA A 103 0.20 -22.83 12.45
N LEU A 104 -0.04 -23.64 13.49
CA LEU A 104 -0.15 -25.09 13.44
C LEU A 104 -1.57 -25.50 13.83
N ASP A 105 -2.02 -26.67 13.38
CA ASP A 105 -3.23 -27.32 13.88
C ASP A 105 -2.96 -28.16 15.13
N ALA A 106 -4.01 -28.83 15.64
CA ALA A 106 -3.90 -29.68 16.84
C ALA A 106 -3.03 -30.93 16.64
N GLN A 107 -2.60 -31.22 15.42
CA GLN A 107 -1.73 -32.33 15.05
C GLN A 107 -0.34 -31.84 14.62
N ASP A 108 0.03 -30.60 14.96
CA ASP A 108 1.31 -29.95 14.63
C ASP A 108 1.58 -29.78 13.13
N ASN A 109 0.55 -29.87 12.26
CA ASN A 109 0.72 -29.55 10.86
C ASN A 109 0.64 -28.03 10.64
N VAL A 110 1.48 -27.53 9.75
CA VAL A 110 1.43 -26.10 9.36
C VAL A 110 0.14 -25.85 8.59
N VAL A 111 -0.66 -24.88 9.05
CA VAL A 111 -1.90 -24.44 8.40
C VAL A 111 -1.78 -23.02 7.83
N GLN A 112 -0.74 -22.28 8.22
CA GLN A 112 -0.56 -20.91 7.77
C GLN A 112 0.93 -20.56 7.70
N TYR A 113 1.32 -19.88 6.61
CA TYR A 113 2.64 -19.29 6.44
C TYR A 113 2.57 -17.78 6.38
N ARG A 114 3.62 -17.15 6.86
CA ARG A 114 3.90 -15.73 6.68
C ARG A 114 5.11 -15.53 5.79
N ILE A 115 5.00 -14.58 4.88
CA ILE A 115 6.08 -14.13 4.01
C ILE A 115 6.38 -12.68 4.37
N ASP A 116 7.65 -12.37 4.64
CA ASP A 116 8.16 -11.02 4.87
C ASP A 116 9.21 -10.68 3.82
N THR A 117 9.19 -9.42 3.34
CA THR A 117 10.22 -8.88 2.45
C THR A 117 10.71 -7.53 2.93
N ALA A 118 11.94 -7.20 2.56
CA ALA A 118 12.49 -5.86 2.66
C ALA A 118 13.11 -5.47 1.32
N ILE A 119 12.62 -4.37 0.75
CA ILE A 119 13.00 -3.84 -0.55
C ILE A 119 13.57 -2.45 -0.36
N TYR A 120 14.83 -2.27 -0.70
CA TYR A 120 15.47 -0.98 -0.71
C TYR A 120 15.17 -0.27 -2.02
N ILE A 121 14.78 1.00 -1.94
CA ILE A 121 14.57 1.87 -3.09
C ILE A 121 15.50 3.07 -3.01
N ARG A 122 15.93 3.54 -4.17
CA ARG A 122 16.72 4.75 -4.34
C ARG A 122 16.18 5.55 -5.51
N LEU A 123 15.75 6.78 -5.25
CA LEU A 123 15.35 7.74 -6.26
C LEU A 123 16.50 8.73 -6.48
N ILE A 124 16.92 8.89 -7.71
CA ILE A 124 18.10 9.70 -8.07
C ILE A 124 17.67 10.74 -9.10
N GLU A 125 18.12 11.97 -8.91
CA GLU A 125 18.08 13.00 -9.96
C GLU A 125 19.10 12.66 -11.03
N ALA A 126 18.66 12.47 -12.28
CA ALA A 126 19.55 11.97 -13.35
C ALA A 126 20.69 12.95 -13.71
N SER A 127 20.43 14.26 -13.66
CA SER A 127 21.38 15.31 -14.01
C SER A 127 22.56 15.45 -13.03
N THR A 128 22.26 15.34 -11.73
CA THR A 128 23.23 15.59 -10.65
C THR A 128 23.72 14.31 -9.98
N GLN A 129 23.08 13.17 -10.27
CA GLN A 129 23.25 11.88 -9.59
C GLN A 129 22.98 11.95 -8.07
N ARG A 130 22.31 13.01 -7.63
CA ARG A 130 21.97 13.24 -6.21
C ARG A 130 20.81 12.31 -5.80
N PRO A 131 20.91 11.58 -4.70
CA PRO A 131 19.79 10.85 -4.17
C PRO A 131 18.73 11.81 -3.62
N LEU A 132 17.49 11.66 -4.08
CA LEU A 132 16.31 12.40 -3.60
C LEU A 132 15.59 11.63 -2.51
N LEU A 133 15.63 10.30 -2.58
CA LEU A 133 15.03 9.39 -1.61
C LEU A 133 15.85 8.11 -1.53
N GLU A 134 16.11 7.66 -0.31
CA GLU A 134 16.65 6.33 -0.02
C GLU A 134 15.85 5.74 1.14
N GLN A 135 15.19 4.61 0.90
CA GLN A 135 14.30 4.01 1.89
C GLN A 135 14.24 2.49 1.74
N GLU A 136 14.18 1.79 2.87
CA GLU A 136 13.82 0.38 2.92
C GLU A 136 12.32 0.25 3.21
N ILE A 137 11.59 -0.47 2.36
CA ILE A 137 10.17 -0.73 2.48
C ILE A 137 9.98 -2.18 2.86
N ALA A 138 9.40 -2.41 4.04
CA ALA A 138 8.99 -3.73 4.49
C ALA A 138 7.53 -4.01 4.08
N SER A 139 7.28 -5.23 3.62
CA SER A 139 5.96 -5.75 3.29
C SER A 139 5.81 -7.17 3.77
N SER A 140 4.59 -7.56 4.13
CA SER A 140 4.29 -8.91 4.60
C SER A 140 2.96 -9.41 4.07
N ALA A 141 2.88 -10.71 3.82
CA ALA A 141 1.65 -11.39 3.43
C ALA A 141 1.53 -12.74 4.14
N VAL A 142 0.30 -13.20 4.27
CA VAL A 142 -0.01 -14.48 4.89
C VAL A 142 -0.81 -15.32 3.90
N TYR A 143 -0.57 -16.63 3.87
CA TYR A 143 -1.38 -17.58 3.11
C TYR A 143 -1.68 -18.83 3.92
N LEU A 144 -2.84 -19.44 3.62
CA LEU A 144 -3.27 -20.68 4.23
C LEU A 144 -2.78 -21.85 3.38
N VAL A 145 -2.40 -22.94 4.06
CA VAL A 145 -2.09 -24.22 3.43
C VAL A 145 -3.37 -25.02 3.31
N SER A 146 -3.59 -25.65 2.15
CA SER A 146 -4.77 -26.46 1.92
C SER A 146 -4.78 -27.71 2.81
N ARG A 147 -5.98 -28.04 3.29
CA ARG A 147 -6.26 -29.31 3.98
C ARG A 147 -6.77 -30.40 3.03
N SER A 148 -6.96 -30.07 1.76
CA SER A 148 -7.37 -31.03 0.73
C SER A 148 -6.31 -32.11 0.55
N THR A 149 -6.74 -33.35 0.36
CA THR A 149 -5.83 -34.48 0.09
C THR A 149 -5.61 -34.69 -1.40
N THR A 150 -6.51 -34.18 -2.25
CA THR A 150 -6.55 -34.49 -3.69
C THR A 150 -5.72 -33.48 -4.53
N ASP A 151 -5.82 -32.17 -4.24
CA ASP A 151 -5.18 -31.11 -5.03
C ASP A 151 -4.26 -30.20 -4.19
N LYS A 152 -3.81 -30.69 -3.03
CA LYS A 152 -3.07 -29.91 -2.03
C LYS A 152 -1.93 -29.11 -2.63
N VAL A 153 -1.07 -29.73 -3.43
CA VAL A 153 0.12 -29.07 -3.98
C VAL A 153 -0.27 -27.89 -4.88
N ARG A 154 -1.29 -28.06 -5.72
CA ARG A 154 -1.75 -27.02 -6.63
C ARG A 154 -2.39 -25.85 -5.87
N GLU A 155 -3.19 -26.16 -4.85
CA GLU A 155 -3.82 -25.15 -4.00
C GLU A 155 -2.79 -24.36 -3.18
N ASP A 156 -1.79 -25.03 -2.62
CA ASP A 156 -0.72 -24.39 -1.85
C ASP A 156 0.15 -23.49 -2.72
N VAL A 157 0.48 -23.92 -3.95
CA VAL A 157 1.21 -23.09 -4.92
C VAL A 157 0.40 -21.85 -5.27
N ALA A 158 -0.88 -21.99 -5.62
CA ALA A 158 -1.75 -20.87 -5.96
C ALA A 158 -1.94 -19.89 -4.78
N ALA A 159 -2.09 -20.41 -3.56
CA ALA A 159 -2.20 -19.59 -2.35
C ALA A 159 -0.92 -18.79 -2.09
N ARG A 160 0.25 -19.41 -2.29
CA ARG A 160 1.55 -18.76 -2.17
C ARG A 160 1.76 -17.69 -3.24
N GLU A 161 1.46 -17.97 -4.49
CA GLU A 161 1.53 -17.02 -5.60
C GLU A 161 0.63 -15.81 -5.36
N ALA A 162 -0.60 -16.03 -4.90
CA ALA A 162 -1.51 -14.95 -4.54
C ALA A 162 -0.98 -14.11 -3.36
N ALA A 163 -0.28 -14.72 -2.40
CA ALA A 163 0.37 -14.00 -1.31
C ALA A 163 1.55 -13.15 -1.80
N LEU A 164 2.37 -13.66 -2.70
CA LEU A 164 3.47 -12.92 -3.33
C LEU A 164 2.95 -11.73 -4.15
N ALA A 165 1.84 -11.92 -4.90
CA ALA A 165 1.21 -10.83 -5.63
C ALA A 165 0.69 -9.72 -4.70
N ARG A 166 0.02 -10.08 -3.59
CA ARG A 166 -0.44 -9.11 -2.57
C ARG A 166 0.73 -8.35 -1.94
N LEU A 167 1.83 -9.05 -1.67
CA LEU A 167 3.03 -8.46 -1.11
C LEU A 167 3.67 -7.43 -2.07
N ALA A 168 3.75 -7.78 -3.37
CA ALA A 168 4.23 -6.88 -4.40
C ALA A 168 3.33 -5.64 -4.56
N GLN A 169 2.00 -5.82 -4.47
CA GLN A 169 1.05 -4.70 -4.50
C GLN A 169 1.22 -3.78 -3.29
N GLN A 170 1.31 -4.32 -2.08
CA GLN A 170 1.55 -3.52 -0.87
C GLN A 170 2.85 -2.72 -0.95
N PHE A 171 3.91 -3.33 -1.49
CA PHE A 171 5.16 -2.63 -1.75
C PHE A 171 4.94 -1.48 -2.74
N ALA A 172 4.25 -1.73 -3.85
CA ALA A 172 3.99 -0.74 -4.89
C ALA A 172 3.21 0.47 -4.35
N ASP A 173 2.18 0.23 -3.54
CA ASP A 173 1.35 1.28 -2.93
C ASP A 173 2.18 2.15 -1.97
N LYS A 174 3.00 1.53 -1.13
CA LYS A 174 3.90 2.26 -0.21
C LYS A 174 4.97 3.06 -0.97
N CYS A 175 5.56 2.46 -2.01
CA CYS A 175 6.55 3.11 -2.85
C CYS A 175 5.95 4.32 -3.58
N LEU A 176 4.74 4.16 -4.16
CA LEU A 176 4.03 5.23 -4.82
C LEU A 176 3.73 6.41 -3.87
N ALA A 177 3.30 6.11 -2.64
CA ALA A 177 3.06 7.14 -1.63
C ALA A 177 4.35 7.92 -1.29
N LEU A 178 5.49 7.24 -1.14
CA LEU A 178 6.78 7.88 -0.91
C LEU A 178 7.22 8.75 -2.09
N LEU A 179 7.05 8.26 -3.33
CA LEU A 179 7.36 9.03 -4.53
C LEU A 179 6.50 10.30 -4.63
N ALA A 180 5.21 10.19 -4.32
CA ALA A 180 4.31 11.34 -4.32
C ALA A 180 4.73 12.40 -3.29
N ILE A 181 5.09 12.00 -2.07
CA ILE A 181 5.55 12.94 -1.02
C ILE A 181 6.89 13.59 -1.38
N THR A 182 7.76 12.88 -2.13
CA THR A 182 9.11 13.37 -2.44
C THR A 182 9.14 14.29 -3.66
N LEU A 183 8.25 14.07 -4.64
CA LEU A 183 8.30 14.71 -5.96
C LEU A 183 7.18 15.73 -6.21
N LEU A 184 6.10 15.68 -5.43
CA LEU A 184 4.94 16.59 -5.53
C LEU A 184 4.90 17.58 -4.38
#